data_4872e1ed9bfed7478546135a2923badc
#
_entry.id   4872e1ed9bfed7478546135a2923badc
#
_cell.length_a   1.000
_cell.length_b   1.000
_cell.length_c   1.000
_cell.angle_alpha   90.00
_cell.angle_beta   90.00
_cell.angle_gamma   90.00
#
_symmetry.space_group_name_H-M   'P 1'
#
loop_
_entity.id
_entity.type
_entity.pdbx_description
1 polymer ?
#
loop_
_entity_poly.entity_id
_entity_poly.type
_entity_poly.pdbx_seq_one_letter_code
_entity_poly.pdbx_strand_id
1 'polypeptide(L)'
;MFALKTLRRETGAPALPALRLIAAAALALTLAACSKPAVKVEDVRPVRAIVLSSSNVDVSAELAGEVVPRVVSQLGFRVGGKIVARQVEVGASVKKGQVLMQLDPVDLQLSQAQAKASLVSAETSRDLARAELKRYQDLRERNFVSQAVLDGKNATYKAAQANVEAAQALYRGQANQSGYASLLADVDGVVTRIEAEVGQVVAPGTPVVQVAKSGEKEVVIGIPEDKVDTLRGVKDVVVRLWADPKQALPGKIRVVSPVADAATRTYLAKVSIPDAPQARLGMTAVVQFASQTATPQIKVPLTALFNEKSQSSVWVVENGAVKLVPVTVGGVAGNELLLTSGVKAGQTVVTAGVNLLKPGQKVTILGADLASQPDVAAASVSVGAAK
;
A
#
# COMPACT_ATOMS: atom_id res chain seq x y z
N MET A 1 10.43 -2.74 105.63
CA MET A 1 9.75 -3.64 106.57
C MET A 1 10.29 -5.01 106.30
N PHE A 2 11.03 -5.50 107.29
CA PHE A 2 11.45 -6.90 107.56
C PHE A 2 12.18 -7.67 106.44
N ALA A 3 13.46 -7.91 106.49
CA ALA A 3 14.29 -8.68 107.50
C ALA A 3 14.15 -10.18 107.20
N LEU A 4 15.15 -10.78 107.03
CA LEU A 4 16.17 -11.56 107.76
C LEU A 4 16.39 -12.89 107.01
N LYS A 5 17.42 -13.47 106.90
CA LYS A 5 18.59 -13.82 107.62
C LYS A 5 19.10 -15.19 107.22
N THR A 6 20.38 -15.27 106.92
CA THR A 6 21.37 -16.21 107.45
C THR A 6 21.19 -17.73 107.25
N LEU A 7 22.11 -18.50 106.94
CA LEU A 7 23.40 -18.96 107.40
C LEU A 7 23.88 -20.15 106.50
N ARG A 8 25.08 -20.17 106.04
CA ARG A 8 26.32 -20.78 106.55
C ARG A 8 26.46 -22.32 106.37
N ARG A 9 27.48 -22.65 105.79
CA ARG A 9 28.62 -23.55 106.06
C ARG A 9 28.90 -24.55 104.97
N GLU A 10 30.01 -24.38 104.39
CA GLU A 10 31.31 -25.01 104.55
C GLU A 10 31.40 -26.47 104.10
N THR A 11 32.37 -26.67 103.36
CA THR A 11 33.57 -27.49 103.38
C THR A 11 33.74 -28.40 102.17
N GLY A 12 34.93 -28.36 101.64
CA GLY A 12 35.57 -29.49 101.04
C GLY A 12 36.27 -29.27 99.74
N ALA A 13 37.52 -28.95 99.80
CA ALA A 13 38.49 -29.02 98.70
C ALA A 13 38.84 -30.47 98.38
N PRO A 14 39.75 -30.74 97.50
CA PRO A 14 40.16 -30.21 96.18
C PRO A 14 40.32 -31.34 95.14
N ALA A 15 40.52 -31.08 93.96
CA ALA A 15 41.46 -31.69 93.06
C ALA A 15 40.92 -31.77 91.61
N LEU A 16 41.77 -31.41 90.71
CA LEU A 16 41.90 -31.67 89.29
C LEU A 16 41.49 -30.55 88.32
N PRO A 17 42.27 -29.47 88.21
CA PRO A 17 42.10 -28.50 87.10
C PRO A 17 42.62 -29.04 85.72
N ALA A 18 43.44 -30.10 85.72
CA ALA A 18 44.07 -30.60 84.51
C ALA A 18 43.09 -31.32 83.52
N LEU A 19 42.09 -32.04 84.04
CA LEU A 19 41.18 -32.81 83.23
C LEU A 19 40.12 -31.93 82.49
N ARG A 20 39.79 -30.78 83.11
CA ARG A 20 38.88 -29.81 82.52
C ARG A 20 39.51 -28.99 81.35
N LEU A 21 40.81 -28.75 81.43
CA LEU A 21 41.55 -28.08 80.38
C LEU A 21 41.75 -28.97 79.14
N ILE A 22 41.96 -30.28 79.34
CA ILE A 22 42.06 -31.25 78.23
C ILE A 22 40.70 -31.45 77.58
N ALA A 23 39.61 -31.50 78.34
CA ALA A 23 38.24 -31.61 77.79
C ALA A 23 37.81 -30.34 77.02
N ALA A 24 38.17 -29.16 77.48
CA ALA A 24 37.92 -27.90 76.81
C ALA A 24 38.73 -27.74 75.50
N ALA A 25 40.00 -28.20 75.49
CA ALA A 25 40.85 -28.22 74.33
C ALA A 25 40.35 -29.21 73.24
N ALA A 26 39.88 -30.40 73.65
CA ALA A 26 39.32 -31.39 72.76
C ALA A 26 37.97 -30.90 72.13
N LEU A 27 37.13 -30.20 72.92
CA LEU A 27 35.91 -29.63 72.44
C LEU A 27 36.14 -28.45 71.50
N ALA A 28 37.21 -27.66 71.73
CA ALA A 28 37.58 -26.57 70.81
C ALA A 28 38.17 -27.09 69.46
N LEU A 29 38.93 -28.20 69.49
CA LEU A 29 39.43 -28.82 68.27
C LEU A 29 38.28 -29.49 67.42
N THR A 30 37.24 -30.02 68.02
CA THR A 30 36.12 -30.61 67.32
C THR A 30 35.20 -29.54 66.69
N LEU A 31 35.14 -28.33 67.23
CA LEU A 31 34.43 -27.22 66.61
C LEU A 31 35.16 -26.56 65.40
N ALA A 32 36.49 -26.66 65.36
CA ALA A 32 37.31 -26.12 64.29
C ALA A 32 37.32 -27.02 63.03
N ALA A 33 36.97 -28.32 63.17
CA ALA A 33 36.97 -29.28 62.05
C ALA A 33 35.69 -29.24 61.16
N CYS A 34 34.65 -28.45 61.48
CA CYS A 34 33.41 -28.37 60.74
C CYS A 34 33.22 -27.11 59.88
N SER A 35 34.23 -26.26 59.71
CA SER A 35 34.15 -25.19 58.71
C SER A 35 34.56 -25.73 57.33
N LYS A 36 33.63 -26.43 56.64
CA LYS A 36 33.72 -26.58 55.19
C LYS A 36 33.86 -25.20 54.60
N PRO A 37 34.86 -24.90 53.73
CA PRO A 37 34.85 -23.67 52.97
C PRO A 37 33.56 -23.66 52.16
N ALA A 38 32.75 -22.61 52.31
CA ALA A 38 31.57 -22.38 51.48
C ALA A 38 32.07 -22.33 50.05
N VAL A 39 31.80 -23.39 49.30
CA VAL A 39 31.95 -23.37 47.85
C VAL A 39 31.05 -22.21 47.39
N LYS A 40 31.65 -21.12 46.94
CA LYS A 40 30.90 -20.06 46.22
C LYS A 40 30.27 -20.75 45.03
N VAL A 41 29.01 -21.17 45.15
CA VAL A 41 28.19 -21.56 44.02
C VAL A 41 28.13 -20.31 43.18
N GLU A 42 28.86 -20.31 42.07
CA GLU A 42 28.75 -19.24 41.10
C GLU A 42 27.28 -19.22 40.66
N ASP A 43 26.59 -18.14 40.97
CA ASP A 43 25.16 -17.93 40.63
C ASP A 43 25.03 -17.74 39.12
N VAL A 44 25.00 -18.86 38.38
CA VAL A 44 24.82 -18.86 36.94
C VAL A 44 23.35 -18.67 36.66
N ARG A 45 22.98 -17.53 36.09
CA ARG A 45 21.57 -17.19 35.80
C ARG A 45 21.19 -17.52 34.38
N PRO A 46 20.01 -18.13 34.15
CA PRO A 46 19.45 -18.28 32.83
C PRO A 46 18.91 -16.95 32.31
N VAL A 47 19.32 -16.55 31.11
CA VAL A 47 18.90 -15.31 30.43
C VAL A 47 18.48 -15.61 29.01
N ARG A 48 17.55 -14.81 28.47
CA ARG A 48 17.32 -14.78 27.04
C ARG A 48 18.22 -13.73 26.40
N ALA A 49 18.83 -14.05 25.29
CA ALA A 49 19.72 -13.15 24.58
C ALA A 49 19.50 -13.27 23.07
N ILE A 50 19.83 -12.21 22.36
CA ILE A 50 19.83 -12.16 20.89
C ILE A 50 21.20 -11.75 20.39
N VAL A 51 21.57 -12.22 19.20
CA VAL A 51 22.74 -11.72 18.49
C VAL A 51 22.33 -10.47 17.72
N LEU A 52 23.02 -9.38 17.92
CA LEU A 52 22.74 -8.11 17.26
C LEU A 52 23.07 -8.19 15.77
N SER A 53 22.13 -7.82 14.95
CA SER A 53 22.32 -7.61 13.51
C SER A 53 22.24 -6.13 13.19
N SER A 54 23.01 -5.67 12.21
CA SER A 54 22.86 -4.34 11.66
C SER A 54 21.95 -4.39 10.42
N SER A 55 21.07 -3.43 10.30
CA SER A 55 20.19 -3.29 9.13
C SER A 55 20.28 -1.87 8.59
N ASN A 56 20.40 -1.77 7.28
CA ASN A 56 20.32 -0.49 6.56
C ASN A 56 18.90 -0.17 6.10
N VAL A 57 17.96 -1.09 6.36
CA VAL A 57 16.56 -0.93 5.94
C VAL A 57 15.71 -0.72 7.18
N ASP A 58 15.02 0.40 7.23
CA ASP A 58 14.00 0.69 8.23
C ASP A 58 12.64 0.83 7.56
N VAL A 59 11.62 0.15 8.11
CA VAL A 59 10.23 0.39 7.71
C VAL A 59 9.78 1.65 8.44
N SER A 60 9.84 2.78 7.74
CA SER A 60 9.57 4.09 8.35
C SER A 60 8.09 4.34 8.59
N ALA A 61 7.22 3.72 7.79
CA ALA A 61 5.76 3.82 7.94
C ALA A 61 5.03 2.67 7.21
N GLU A 62 3.89 2.30 7.76
CA GLU A 62 2.89 1.44 7.11
C GLU A 62 1.57 2.21 7.02
N LEU A 63 1.04 2.35 5.82
CA LEU A 63 -0.20 3.08 5.58
C LEU A 63 -1.20 2.17 4.86
N ALA A 64 -2.41 2.12 5.39
CA ALA A 64 -3.50 1.40 4.75
C ALA A 64 -4.07 2.22 3.59
N GLY A 65 -4.51 1.53 2.55
CA GLY A 65 -5.13 2.14 1.38
C GLY A 65 -6.06 1.19 0.66
N GLU A 66 -6.62 1.68 -0.43
CA GLU A 66 -7.57 0.95 -1.27
C GLU A 66 -7.02 0.79 -2.68
N VAL A 67 -7.22 -0.40 -3.26
CA VAL A 67 -6.88 -0.69 -4.66
C VAL A 67 -7.94 -0.06 -5.56
N VAL A 68 -7.52 0.88 -6.39
CA VAL A 68 -8.39 1.56 -7.36
C VAL A 68 -7.85 1.37 -8.78
N PRO A 69 -8.70 1.52 -9.81
CA PRO A 69 -8.22 1.56 -11.18
C PRO A 69 -7.45 2.86 -11.42
N ARG A 70 -6.38 2.81 -12.21
CA ARG A 70 -5.64 4.02 -12.57
C ARG A 70 -6.47 5.03 -13.35
N VAL A 71 -7.33 4.54 -14.24
CA VAL A 71 -8.20 5.36 -15.09
C VAL A 71 -9.63 4.87 -14.93
N VAL A 72 -10.51 5.81 -14.64
CA VAL A 72 -11.95 5.61 -14.59
C VAL A 72 -12.57 6.48 -15.66
N SER A 73 -13.34 5.85 -16.56
CA SER A 73 -14.09 6.55 -17.59
C SER A 73 -15.53 6.74 -17.12
N GLN A 74 -15.96 8.00 -17.03
CA GLN A 74 -17.34 8.37 -16.73
C GLN A 74 -18.04 8.66 -18.06
N LEU A 75 -18.90 7.75 -18.47
CA LEU A 75 -19.56 7.78 -19.76
C LEU A 75 -20.96 8.36 -19.65
N GLY A 76 -21.26 9.33 -20.52
CA GLY A 76 -22.54 9.97 -20.65
C GLY A 76 -22.92 10.15 -22.12
N PHE A 77 -24.20 10.27 -22.39
CA PHE A 77 -24.68 10.55 -23.75
C PHE A 77 -24.34 11.97 -24.20
N ARG A 78 -24.03 12.14 -25.47
CA ARG A 78 -23.76 13.46 -26.11
C ARG A 78 -25.01 14.19 -26.50
N VAL A 79 -26.14 13.49 -26.51
CA VAL A 79 -27.50 14.00 -26.83
C VAL A 79 -28.44 13.60 -25.68
N GLY A 80 -29.49 14.39 -25.46
CA GLY A 80 -30.52 14.04 -24.47
C GLY A 80 -31.55 13.09 -25.06
N GLY A 81 -32.19 12.31 -24.18
CA GLY A 81 -33.24 11.39 -24.58
C GLY A 81 -33.61 10.40 -23.48
N LYS A 82 -34.63 9.58 -23.75
CA LYS A 82 -35.06 8.51 -22.88
C LYS A 82 -34.23 7.25 -23.14
N ILE A 83 -33.70 6.63 -22.06
CA ILE A 83 -33.00 5.35 -22.15
C ILE A 83 -34.01 4.24 -22.43
N VAL A 84 -33.82 3.52 -23.55
CA VAL A 84 -34.70 2.42 -23.96
C VAL A 84 -34.09 1.05 -23.78
N ALA A 85 -32.76 0.96 -23.73
CA ALA A 85 -32.08 -0.31 -23.57
C ALA A 85 -30.77 -0.15 -22.76
N ARG A 86 -30.48 -1.15 -21.95
CA ARG A 86 -29.21 -1.33 -21.21
C ARG A 86 -28.67 -2.73 -21.54
N GLN A 87 -27.44 -2.80 -22.03
CA GLN A 87 -26.82 -4.04 -22.53
C GLN A 87 -25.72 -4.54 -21.61
N VAL A 88 -25.48 -3.86 -20.50
CA VAL A 88 -24.41 -4.21 -19.54
C VAL A 88 -24.91 -4.14 -18.11
N GLU A 89 -24.27 -4.92 -17.25
CA GLU A 89 -24.50 -4.94 -15.79
C GLU A 89 -23.23 -4.51 -15.08
N VAL A 90 -23.35 -4.13 -13.78
CA VAL A 90 -22.20 -3.87 -12.92
C VAL A 90 -21.37 -5.16 -12.80
N GLY A 91 -20.06 -5.05 -12.97
CA GLY A 91 -19.14 -6.18 -12.99
C GLY A 91 -18.92 -6.78 -14.39
N ALA A 92 -19.67 -6.39 -15.40
CA ALA A 92 -19.47 -6.87 -16.78
C ALA A 92 -18.16 -6.35 -17.37
N SER A 93 -17.42 -7.22 -18.06
CA SER A 93 -16.27 -6.83 -18.87
C SER A 93 -16.73 -6.30 -20.20
N VAL A 94 -16.19 -5.15 -20.61
CA VAL A 94 -16.56 -4.47 -21.86
C VAL A 94 -15.32 -4.19 -22.70
N LYS A 95 -15.53 -4.16 -24.03
CA LYS A 95 -14.50 -3.79 -25.00
C LYS A 95 -14.77 -2.41 -25.56
N LYS A 96 -13.72 -1.69 -25.92
CA LYS A 96 -13.82 -0.39 -26.61
C LYS A 96 -14.71 -0.51 -27.85
N GLY A 97 -15.68 0.41 -27.97
CA GLY A 97 -16.66 0.41 -29.04
C GLY A 97 -17.89 -0.48 -28.79
N GLN A 98 -17.94 -1.24 -27.70
CA GLN A 98 -19.13 -2.00 -27.34
C GLN A 98 -20.25 -1.08 -26.89
N VAL A 99 -21.48 -1.36 -27.34
CA VAL A 99 -22.69 -0.62 -26.92
C VAL A 99 -23.02 -0.97 -25.48
N LEU A 100 -23.17 0.03 -24.63
CA LEU A 100 -23.50 -0.09 -23.21
C LEU A 100 -24.98 0.19 -22.95
N MET A 101 -25.47 1.30 -23.53
CA MET A 101 -26.85 1.75 -23.40
C MET A 101 -27.34 2.40 -24.69
N GLN A 102 -28.64 2.52 -24.86
CA GLN A 102 -29.27 3.18 -26.01
C GLN A 102 -30.38 4.14 -25.56
N LEU A 103 -30.40 5.32 -26.17
CA LEU A 103 -31.53 6.23 -26.11
C LEU A 103 -32.56 5.87 -27.20
N ASP A 104 -33.77 6.36 -27.03
CA ASP A 104 -34.79 6.35 -28.08
C ASP A 104 -34.28 7.15 -29.28
N PRO A 105 -34.05 6.52 -30.43
CA PRO A 105 -33.49 7.20 -31.60
C PRO A 105 -34.51 7.84 -32.51
N VAL A 106 -35.83 7.69 -32.24
CA VAL A 106 -36.90 8.02 -33.22
C VAL A 106 -36.80 9.48 -33.69
N ASP A 107 -36.72 10.45 -32.79
CA ASP A 107 -36.68 11.87 -33.14
C ASP A 107 -35.37 12.25 -33.86
N LEU A 108 -34.27 11.64 -33.46
CA LEU A 108 -32.97 11.86 -34.10
C LEU A 108 -32.91 11.26 -35.52
N GLN A 109 -33.51 10.08 -35.71
CA GLN A 109 -33.61 9.45 -37.02
C GLN A 109 -34.54 10.23 -37.96
N LEU A 110 -35.65 10.77 -37.42
CA LEU A 110 -36.56 11.63 -38.20
C LEU A 110 -35.84 12.91 -38.65
N SER A 111 -35.11 13.56 -37.78
CA SER A 111 -34.29 14.74 -38.09
C SER A 111 -33.23 14.43 -39.15
N GLN A 112 -32.57 13.30 -39.06
CA GLN A 112 -31.60 12.81 -40.04
C GLN A 112 -32.27 12.55 -41.40
N ALA A 113 -33.47 11.91 -41.42
CA ALA A 113 -34.22 11.65 -42.65
C ALA A 113 -34.65 12.95 -43.33
N GLN A 114 -35.08 13.95 -42.55
CA GLN A 114 -35.45 15.28 -43.08
C GLN A 114 -34.23 15.97 -43.73
N ALA A 115 -33.07 15.96 -43.06
CA ALA A 115 -31.85 16.53 -43.61
C ALA A 115 -31.38 15.80 -44.89
N LYS A 116 -31.55 14.46 -44.92
CA LYS A 116 -31.29 13.68 -46.15
C LYS A 116 -32.20 14.06 -47.32
N ALA A 117 -33.48 14.26 -47.06
CA ALA A 117 -34.42 14.70 -48.09
C ALA A 117 -34.05 16.09 -48.65
N SER A 118 -33.62 17.01 -47.76
CA SER A 118 -33.13 18.33 -48.15
C SER A 118 -31.86 18.25 -49.00
N LEU A 119 -30.94 17.34 -48.68
CA LEU A 119 -29.73 17.10 -49.48
C LEU A 119 -30.10 16.59 -50.89
N VAL A 120 -31.00 15.61 -51.02
CA VAL A 120 -31.46 15.08 -52.32
C VAL A 120 -32.10 16.16 -53.15
N SER A 121 -32.92 17.05 -52.57
CA SER A 121 -33.51 18.20 -53.25
C SER A 121 -32.42 19.17 -53.76
N ALA A 122 -31.43 19.50 -52.98
CA ALA A 122 -30.32 20.36 -53.37
C ALA A 122 -29.45 19.72 -54.48
N GLU A 123 -29.22 18.44 -54.44
CA GLU A 123 -28.50 17.66 -55.46
C GLU A 123 -29.26 17.69 -56.79
N THR A 124 -30.60 17.49 -56.76
CA THR A 124 -31.45 17.57 -57.94
C THR A 124 -31.42 18.97 -58.61
N SER A 125 -31.46 20.02 -57.75
CA SER A 125 -31.38 21.41 -58.23
C SER A 125 -30.02 21.73 -58.88
N ARG A 126 -28.93 21.25 -58.29
CA ARG A 126 -27.56 21.37 -58.83
C ARG A 126 -27.47 20.64 -60.19
N ASP A 127 -27.99 19.43 -60.30
CA ASP A 127 -27.89 18.63 -61.52
C ASP A 127 -28.69 19.28 -62.66
N LEU A 128 -29.88 19.88 -62.37
CA LEU A 128 -30.60 20.69 -63.29
C LEU A 128 -29.80 21.91 -63.78
N ALA A 129 -29.22 22.67 -62.80
CA ALA A 129 -28.41 23.85 -63.14
C ALA A 129 -27.13 23.46 -63.92
N ARG A 130 -26.54 22.30 -63.63
CA ARG A 130 -25.41 21.77 -64.42
C ARG A 130 -25.82 21.41 -65.87
N ALA A 131 -26.93 20.75 -66.04
CA ALA A 131 -27.42 20.40 -67.35
C ALA A 131 -27.75 21.65 -68.20
N GLU A 132 -28.36 22.68 -67.57
CA GLU A 132 -28.55 23.95 -68.19
C GLU A 132 -27.23 24.64 -68.56
N LEU A 133 -26.27 24.76 -67.64
CA LEU A 133 -24.98 25.35 -67.93
C LEU A 133 -24.30 24.68 -69.13
N LYS A 134 -24.30 23.35 -69.18
CA LYS A 134 -23.75 22.60 -70.32
C LYS A 134 -24.44 22.94 -71.62
N ARG A 135 -25.74 22.98 -71.63
CA ARG A 135 -26.52 23.36 -72.85
C ARG A 135 -26.15 24.78 -73.29
N TYR A 136 -26.05 25.74 -72.40
CA TYR A 136 -25.68 27.12 -72.69
C TYR A 136 -24.20 27.27 -73.07
N GLN A 137 -23.32 26.44 -72.66
CA GLN A 137 -21.93 26.33 -73.13
C GLN A 137 -21.92 25.94 -74.65
N ASP A 138 -22.64 24.86 -74.99
CA ASP A 138 -22.77 24.40 -76.42
C ASP A 138 -23.39 25.47 -77.34
N LEU A 139 -24.37 26.22 -76.83
CA LEU A 139 -24.99 27.32 -77.59
C LEU A 139 -24.02 28.51 -77.73
N ARG A 140 -23.19 28.79 -76.76
CA ARG A 140 -22.18 29.86 -76.79
C ARG A 140 -21.10 29.57 -77.80
N GLU A 141 -20.59 28.34 -77.86
CA GLU A 141 -19.64 27.88 -78.90
C GLU A 141 -20.14 28.13 -80.29
N ARG A 142 -21.47 28.03 -80.53
CA ARG A 142 -22.14 28.31 -81.79
C ARG A 142 -22.57 29.78 -81.96
N ASN A 143 -22.20 30.68 -81.04
CA ASN A 143 -22.52 32.10 -80.98
C ASN A 143 -24.05 32.42 -80.91
N PHE A 144 -24.89 31.50 -80.41
CA PHE A 144 -26.33 31.71 -80.26
C PHE A 144 -26.71 32.49 -79.00
N VAL A 145 -25.81 32.64 -78.03
CA VAL A 145 -26.08 33.35 -76.79
C VAL A 145 -24.90 34.29 -76.43
N SER A 146 -25.19 35.35 -75.63
CA SER A 146 -24.15 36.27 -75.11
C SER A 146 -23.34 35.70 -74.02
N GLN A 147 -22.13 36.25 -73.80
CA GLN A 147 -21.26 35.87 -72.64
C GLN A 147 -21.95 36.13 -71.30
N ALA A 148 -22.69 37.25 -71.18
CA ALA A 148 -23.41 37.60 -69.95
C ALA A 148 -24.46 36.52 -69.56
N VAL A 149 -25.12 35.91 -70.51
CA VAL A 149 -26.09 34.82 -70.27
C VAL A 149 -25.37 33.57 -69.77
N LEU A 150 -24.24 33.20 -70.37
CA LEU A 150 -23.47 32.07 -69.97
C LEU A 150 -22.89 32.28 -68.51
N ASP A 151 -22.40 33.48 -68.23
CA ASP A 151 -21.93 33.84 -66.90
C ASP A 151 -23.02 33.76 -65.83
N GLY A 152 -24.26 34.16 -66.17
CA GLY A 152 -25.43 34.00 -65.31
C GLY A 152 -25.75 32.52 -65.00
N LYS A 153 -25.66 31.63 -66.02
CA LYS A 153 -25.88 30.19 -65.84
C LYS A 153 -24.76 29.55 -65.00
N ASN A 154 -23.54 30.00 -65.21
CA ASN A 154 -22.36 29.55 -64.36
C ASN A 154 -22.56 30.00 -62.92
N ALA A 155 -23.00 31.25 -62.66
CA ALA A 155 -23.30 31.71 -61.31
C ALA A 155 -24.42 30.89 -60.65
N THR A 156 -25.49 30.57 -61.40
CA THR A 156 -26.59 29.70 -60.92
C THR A 156 -26.10 28.30 -60.54
N TYR A 157 -25.26 27.69 -61.37
CA TYR A 157 -24.65 26.38 -61.06
C TYR A 157 -23.81 26.45 -59.84
N LYS A 158 -22.95 27.47 -59.71
CA LYS A 158 -22.11 27.67 -58.52
C LYS A 158 -22.91 27.84 -57.21
N ALA A 159 -24.01 28.61 -57.32
CA ALA A 159 -24.91 28.78 -56.16
C ALA A 159 -25.61 27.47 -55.77
N ALA A 160 -26.08 26.68 -56.76
CA ALA A 160 -26.67 25.37 -56.52
C ALA A 160 -25.65 24.38 -55.93
N GLN A 161 -24.38 24.43 -56.36
CA GLN A 161 -23.29 23.64 -55.81
C GLN A 161 -23.04 23.99 -54.33
N ALA A 162 -23.00 25.27 -53.98
CA ALA A 162 -22.84 25.71 -52.60
C ALA A 162 -24.00 25.27 -51.70
N ASN A 163 -25.23 25.26 -52.23
CA ASN A 163 -26.41 24.75 -51.53
C ASN A 163 -26.31 23.23 -51.23
N VAL A 164 -25.75 22.43 -52.15
CA VAL A 164 -25.49 20.99 -51.89
C VAL A 164 -24.49 20.83 -50.76
N GLU A 165 -23.41 21.59 -50.78
CA GLU A 165 -22.38 21.54 -49.73
C GLU A 165 -22.98 21.87 -48.35
N ALA A 166 -23.81 22.90 -48.26
CA ALA A 166 -24.52 23.28 -47.03
C ALA A 166 -25.49 22.19 -46.56
N ALA A 167 -26.30 21.63 -47.46
CA ALA A 167 -27.25 20.55 -47.15
C ALA A 167 -26.52 19.26 -46.72
N GLN A 168 -25.37 18.96 -47.35
CA GLN A 168 -24.54 17.81 -46.99
C GLN A 168 -23.94 17.98 -45.60
N ALA A 169 -23.48 19.18 -45.25
CA ALA A 169 -22.95 19.46 -43.91
C ALA A 169 -24.06 19.28 -42.85
N LEU A 170 -25.28 19.77 -43.12
CA LEU A 170 -26.42 19.59 -42.23
C LEU A 170 -26.75 18.09 -42.04
N TYR A 171 -26.85 17.33 -43.15
CA TYR A 171 -27.11 15.90 -43.07
C TYR A 171 -26.07 15.14 -42.25
N ARG A 172 -24.77 15.44 -42.43
CA ARG A 172 -23.68 14.86 -41.63
C ARG A 172 -23.83 15.19 -40.14
N GLY A 173 -24.22 16.44 -39.84
CA GLY A 173 -24.47 16.85 -38.45
C GLY A 173 -25.58 16.04 -37.80
N GLN A 174 -26.73 15.85 -38.50
CA GLN A 174 -27.85 15.07 -37.98
C GLN A 174 -27.53 13.56 -37.91
N ALA A 175 -26.77 13.02 -38.86
CA ALA A 175 -26.30 11.63 -38.82
C ALA A 175 -25.40 11.36 -37.61
N ASN A 176 -24.48 12.30 -37.27
CA ASN A 176 -23.65 12.20 -36.08
C ASN A 176 -24.51 12.23 -34.80
N GLN A 177 -25.50 13.14 -34.72
CA GLN A 177 -26.39 13.21 -33.55
C GLN A 177 -27.19 11.91 -33.37
N SER A 178 -27.68 11.32 -34.46
CA SER A 178 -28.38 10.02 -34.44
C SER A 178 -27.43 8.91 -33.92
N GLY A 179 -26.15 8.93 -34.34
CA GLY A 179 -25.14 7.98 -33.83
C GLY A 179 -24.87 8.13 -32.33
N TYR A 180 -25.03 9.33 -31.78
CA TYR A 180 -24.82 9.58 -30.33
C TYR A 180 -25.95 9.05 -29.43
N ALA A 181 -27.04 8.52 -30.02
CA ALA A 181 -28.07 7.79 -29.29
C ALA A 181 -27.57 6.46 -28.71
N SER A 182 -26.45 5.92 -29.20
CA SER A 182 -25.80 4.74 -28.65
C SER A 182 -24.59 5.15 -27.79
N LEU A 183 -24.58 4.76 -26.53
CA LEU A 183 -23.44 4.95 -25.60
C LEU A 183 -22.47 3.81 -25.82
N LEU A 184 -21.26 4.14 -26.24
CA LEU A 184 -20.19 3.16 -26.47
C LEU A 184 -19.12 3.25 -25.39
N ALA A 185 -18.51 2.11 -25.05
CA ALA A 185 -17.32 2.08 -24.22
C ALA A 185 -16.14 2.75 -24.96
N ASP A 186 -15.45 3.66 -24.31
CA ASP A 186 -14.28 4.36 -24.84
C ASP A 186 -12.97 3.61 -24.60
N VAL A 187 -12.97 2.67 -23.64
CA VAL A 187 -11.83 1.84 -23.21
C VAL A 187 -12.26 0.39 -22.96
N ASP A 188 -11.28 -0.53 -23.01
CA ASP A 188 -11.47 -1.88 -22.49
C ASP A 188 -11.46 -1.84 -20.96
N GLY A 189 -12.45 -2.47 -20.31
CA GLY A 189 -12.55 -2.36 -18.87
C GLY A 189 -13.67 -3.18 -18.25
N VAL A 190 -13.98 -2.85 -17.00
CA VAL A 190 -15.07 -3.43 -16.23
C VAL A 190 -16.03 -2.33 -15.80
N VAL A 191 -17.33 -2.56 -15.94
CA VAL A 191 -18.36 -1.63 -15.47
C VAL A 191 -18.36 -1.64 -13.94
N THR A 192 -18.06 -0.49 -13.32
CA THR A 192 -18.00 -0.35 -11.85
C THR A 192 -19.29 0.24 -11.27
N ARG A 193 -19.98 1.07 -12.05
CA ARG A 193 -21.20 1.73 -11.59
C ARG A 193 -22.14 2.02 -12.77
N ILE A 194 -23.42 1.96 -12.51
CA ILE A 194 -24.50 2.40 -13.40
C ILE A 194 -25.32 3.41 -12.61
N GLU A 195 -25.48 4.63 -13.16
CA GLU A 195 -26.12 5.77 -12.48
C GLU A 195 -27.48 6.11 -13.08
N ALA A 196 -27.87 5.46 -14.20
CA ALA A 196 -29.17 5.69 -14.85
C ALA A 196 -29.78 4.37 -15.33
N GLU A 197 -31.09 4.27 -15.25
CA GLU A 197 -31.86 3.05 -15.58
C GLU A 197 -32.72 3.24 -16.84
N VAL A 198 -33.16 2.10 -17.42
CA VAL A 198 -34.08 2.07 -18.53
C VAL A 198 -35.37 2.78 -18.18
N GLY A 199 -35.84 3.62 -19.06
CA GLY A 199 -37.02 4.47 -18.86
C GLY A 199 -36.73 5.89 -18.38
N GLN A 200 -35.50 6.15 -17.85
CA GLN A 200 -35.09 7.46 -17.41
C GLN A 200 -34.75 8.38 -18.57
N VAL A 201 -35.08 9.67 -18.44
CA VAL A 201 -34.68 10.73 -19.38
C VAL A 201 -33.40 11.38 -18.86
N VAL A 202 -32.37 11.44 -19.69
CA VAL A 202 -31.06 11.99 -19.34
C VAL A 202 -30.71 13.20 -20.20
N ALA A 203 -30.00 14.16 -19.60
CA ALA A 203 -29.49 15.32 -20.32
C ALA A 203 -28.09 15.01 -20.92
N PRO A 204 -27.68 15.75 -21.95
CA PRO A 204 -26.33 15.61 -22.52
C PRO A 204 -25.25 15.84 -21.46
N GLY A 205 -24.23 14.98 -21.47
CA GLY A 205 -23.08 15.07 -20.55
C GLY A 205 -23.32 14.51 -19.14
N THR A 206 -24.54 14.09 -18.80
CA THR A 206 -24.80 13.42 -17.53
C THR A 206 -24.11 12.05 -17.49
N PRO A 207 -23.25 11.75 -16.53
CA PRO A 207 -22.66 10.42 -16.37
C PRO A 207 -23.76 9.38 -16.14
N VAL A 208 -23.72 8.26 -16.85
CA VAL A 208 -24.71 7.16 -16.72
C VAL A 208 -24.04 5.81 -16.50
N VAL A 209 -22.82 5.62 -16.97
CA VAL A 209 -22.02 4.39 -16.75
C VAL A 209 -20.59 4.77 -16.40
N GLN A 210 -20.04 4.07 -15.43
CA GLN A 210 -18.63 4.20 -15.04
C GLN A 210 -17.89 2.92 -15.40
N VAL A 211 -16.79 3.05 -16.16
CA VAL A 211 -15.95 1.93 -16.59
C VAL A 211 -14.55 2.12 -16.03
N ALA A 212 -14.09 1.14 -15.24
CA ALA A 212 -12.70 1.05 -14.81
C ALA A 212 -11.87 0.43 -15.92
N LYS A 213 -10.87 1.16 -16.43
CA LYS A 213 -9.97 0.64 -17.46
C LYS A 213 -9.20 -0.58 -16.94
N SER A 214 -9.15 -1.64 -17.74
CA SER A 214 -8.35 -2.85 -17.45
C SER A 214 -6.85 -2.56 -17.46
N GLY A 215 -6.08 -3.34 -16.68
CA GLY A 215 -4.63 -3.27 -16.62
C GLY A 215 -4.11 -2.58 -15.37
N GLU A 216 -3.48 -1.43 -15.50
CA GLU A 216 -2.81 -0.73 -14.41
C GLU A 216 -3.74 -0.35 -13.26
N LYS A 217 -3.36 -0.73 -12.05
CA LYS A 217 -4.05 -0.42 -10.80
C LYS A 217 -3.17 0.44 -9.90
N GLU A 218 -3.78 1.13 -8.99
CA GLU A 218 -3.11 1.98 -8.01
C GLU A 218 -3.66 1.69 -6.62
N VAL A 219 -2.83 1.87 -5.61
CA VAL A 219 -3.28 1.92 -4.22
C VAL A 219 -3.33 3.39 -3.79
N VAL A 220 -4.48 3.83 -3.37
CA VAL A 220 -4.67 5.18 -2.82
C VAL A 220 -4.51 5.10 -1.31
N ILE A 221 -3.56 5.88 -0.78
CA ILE A 221 -3.26 5.99 0.65
C ILE A 221 -3.37 7.43 1.11
N GLY A 222 -3.67 7.64 2.39
CA GLY A 222 -3.58 8.93 3.05
C GLY A 222 -2.27 9.03 3.85
N ILE A 223 -1.41 9.96 3.51
CA ILE A 223 -0.18 10.26 4.26
C ILE A 223 -0.48 11.36 5.27
N PRO A 224 -0.32 11.12 6.59
CA PRO A 224 -0.49 12.13 7.61
C PRO A 224 0.44 13.33 7.41
N GLU A 225 0.00 14.53 7.82
CA GLU A 225 0.71 15.78 7.64
C GLU A 225 2.10 15.77 8.28
N ASP A 226 2.25 15.13 9.44
CA ASP A 226 3.53 14.99 10.16
C ASP A 226 4.56 14.12 9.44
N LYS A 227 4.13 13.27 8.48
CA LYS A 227 4.99 12.32 7.77
C LYS A 227 5.22 12.65 6.30
N VAL A 228 4.44 13.59 5.73
CA VAL A 228 4.47 13.84 4.29
C VAL A 228 5.84 14.26 3.76
N ASP A 229 6.57 15.09 4.49
CA ASP A 229 7.89 15.57 4.06
C ASP A 229 8.94 14.45 4.08
N THR A 230 8.87 13.56 5.07
CA THR A 230 9.77 12.40 5.17
C THR A 230 9.47 11.37 4.08
N LEU A 231 8.20 11.11 3.78
CA LEU A 231 7.78 10.06 2.85
C LEU A 231 7.75 10.52 1.39
N ARG A 232 7.66 11.83 1.12
CA ARG A 232 7.64 12.38 -0.25
C ARG A 232 8.87 12.05 -1.08
N GLY A 233 10.02 11.85 -0.43
CA GLY A 233 11.27 11.46 -1.07
C GLY A 233 11.37 9.97 -1.44
N VAL A 234 10.53 9.13 -0.86
CA VAL A 234 10.52 7.68 -1.10
C VAL A 234 9.75 7.39 -2.37
N LYS A 235 10.39 6.76 -3.36
CA LYS A 235 9.75 6.41 -4.64
C LYS A 235 9.28 4.96 -4.70
N ASP A 236 10.08 4.06 -4.17
CA ASP A 236 9.82 2.62 -4.21
C ASP A 236 9.27 2.17 -2.86
N VAL A 237 8.17 1.46 -2.90
CA VAL A 237 7.45 0.98 -1.72
C VAL A 237 7.05 -0.49 -1.92
N VAL A 238 6.74 -1.17 -0.83
CA VAL A 238 6.21 -2.53 -0.86
C VAL A 238 4.73 -2.48 -0.55
N VAL A 239 3.93 -3.10 -1.42
CA VAL A 239 2.48 -3.19 -1.25
C VAL A 239 2.11 -4.61 -0.88
N ARG A 240 1.31 -4.79 0.17
CA ARG A 240 0.76 -6.07 0.59
C ARG A 240 -0.76 -5.98 0.61
N LEU A 241 -1.42 -6.92 -0.04
CA LEU A 241 -2.88 -7.01 0.01
C LEU A 241 -3.31 -7.59 1.37
N TRP A 242 -4.36 -7.06 1.95
CA TRP A 242 -4.91 -7.60 3.20
C TRP A 242 -5.33 -9.07 3.05
N ALA A 243 -5.84 -9.44 1.88
CA ALA A 243 -6.26 -10.81 1.58
C ALA A 243 -5.08 -11.79 1.44
N ASP A 244 -3.88 -11.32 1.11
CA ASP A 244 -2.65 -12.13 1.01
C ASP A 244 -1.43 -11.33 1.53
N PRO A 245 -1.24 -11.29 2.86
CA PRO A 245 -0.14 -10.53 3.47
C PRO A 245 1.26 -11.09 3.16
N LYS A 246 1.34 -12.36 2.72
CA LYS A 246 2.62 -13.02 2.43
C LYS A 246 3.22 -12.57 1.11
N GLN A 247 2.38 -12.19 0.15
CA GLN A 247 2.83 -11.74 -1.16
C GLN A 247 3.12 -10.23 -1.13
N ALA A 248 4.37 -9.90 -1.39
CA ALA A 248 4.82 -8.52 -1.55
C ALA A 248 4.77 -8.12 -3.02
N LEU A 249 4.05 -7.06 -3.33
CA LEU A 249 4.01 -6.46 -4.66
C LEU A 249 4.91 -5.21 -4.67
N PRO A 250 5.76 -5.03 -5.68
CA PRO A 250 6.51 -3.78 -5.82
C PRO A 250 5.56 -2.64 -6.17
N GLY A 251 5.66 -1.53 -5.47
CA GLY A 251 4.87 -0.34 -5.71
C GLY A 251 5.77 0.86 -5.98
N LYS A 252 5.28 1.80 -6.81
CA LYS A 252 5.94 3.09 -7.04
C LYS A 252 5.00 4.23 -6.74
N ILE A 253 5.43 5.18 -5.93
CA ILE A 253 4.67 6.40 -5.69
C ILE A 253 4.69 7.22 -6.98
N ARG A 254 3.50 7.39 -7.59
CA ARG A 254 3.33 8.15 -8.82
C ARG A 254 3.03 9.62 -8.54
N VAL A 255 2.14 9.86 -7.58
CA VAL A 255 1.67 11.21 -7.25
C VAL A 255 1.41 11.28 -5.76
N VAL A 256 1.83 12.37 -5.15
CA VAL A 256 1.37 12.82 -3.82
C VAL A 256 0.62 14.13 -4.05
N SER A 257 -0.61 14.22 -3.59
CA SER A 257 -1.42 15.45 -3.69
C SER A 257 -0.67 16.62 -3.06
N PRO A 258 -0.64 17.79 -3.70
CA PRO A 258 -0.07 18.99 -3.09
C PRO A 258 -0.94 19.60 -1.99
N VAL A 259 -2.20 19.17 -1.89
CA VAL A 259 -3.20 19.69 -0.95
C VAL A 259 -3.68 18.54 -0.07
N ALA A 260 -3.75 18.77 1.23
CA ALA A 260 -4.32 17.84 2.18
C ALA A 260 -5.85 17.81 2.05
N ASP A 261 -6.43 16.65 2.26
CA ASP A 261 -7.86 16.49 2.46
C ASP A 261 -8.26 17.16 3.77
N ALA A 262 -9.23 18.07 3.72
CA ALA A 262 -9.62 18.87 4.86
C ALA A 262 -10.30 18.06 5.99
N ALA A 263 -10.95 16.95 5.65
CA ALA A 263 -11.66 16.12 6.62
C ALA A 263 -10.72 15.18 7.37
N THR A 264 -9.78 14.56 6.65
CA THR A 264 -8.86 13.56 7.21
C THR A 264 -7.50 14.13 7.61
N ARG A 265 -7.16 15.33 7.16
CA ARG A 265 -5.85 15.98 7.31
C ARG A 265 -4.70 15.10 6.80
N THR A 266 -4.95 14.41 5.69
CA THR A 266 -3.97 13.55 5.03
C THR A 266 -3.74 14.01 3.59
N TYR A 267 -2.53 13.80 3.10
CA TYR A 267 -2.19 14.00 1.69
C TYR A 267 -2.43 12.69 0.94
N LEU A 268 -3.31 12.72 -0.07
CA LEU A 268 -3.57 11.54 -0.89
C LEU A 268 -2.35 11.21 -1.74
N ALA A 269 -1.86 9.99 -1.62
CA ALA A 269 -0.81 9.47 -2.48
C ALA A 269 -1.34 8.29 -3.30
N LYS A 270 -0.91 8.22 -4.56
CA LYS A 270 -1.24 7.15 -5.49
C LYS A 270 0.00 6.33 -5.77
N VAL A 271 -0.06 5.08 -5.38
CA VAL A 271 1.00 4.09 -5.56
C VAL A 271 0.63 3.17 -6.70
N SER A 272 1.37 3.24 -7.79
CA SER A 272 1.21 2.34 -8.93
C SER A 272 1.70 0.95 -8.56
N ILE A 273 0.90 -0.08 -8.84
CA ILE A 273 1.25 -1.48 -8.69
C ILE A 273 1.22 -2.18 -10.05
N PRO A 274 2.03 -3.24 -10.27
CA PRO A 274 1.96 -4.02 -11.49
C PRO A 274 0.56 -4.64 -11.66
N ASP A 275 0.20 -4.99 -12.88
CA ASP A 275 -1.05 -5.71 -13.13
C ASP A 275 -0.97 -7.10 -12.52
N ALA A 276 -1.56 -7.22 -11.34
CA ALA A 276 -1.61 -8.44 -10.55
C ALA A 276 -3.06 -8.94 -10.51
N PRO A 277 -3.35 -10.14 -11.02
CA PRO A 277 -4.72 -10.69 -11.06
C PRO A 277 -5.36 -10.79 -9.67
N GLN A 278 -4.55 -11.02 -8.64
CA GLN A 278 -5.00 -11.09 -7.24
C GLN A 278 -5.42 -9.73 -6.65
N ALA A 279 -4.92 -8.62 -7.19
CA ALA A 279 -5.30 -7.28 -6.73
C ALA A 279 -6.62 -6.87 -7.41
N ARG A 280 -7.75 -7.13 -6.75
CA ARG A 280 -9.07 -6.70 -7.23
C ARG A 280 -9.38 -5.30 -6.78
N LEU A 281 -10.18 -4.57 -7.56
CA LEU A 281 -10.63 -3.22 -7.20
C LEU A 281 -11.44 -3.25 -5.91
N GLY A 282 -11.27 -2.24 -5.05
CA GLY A 282 -11.90 -2.15 -3.75
C GLY A 282 -11.21 -2.95 -2.63
N MET A 283 -10.16 -3.72 -2.91
CA MET A 283 -9.41 -4.43 -1.86
C MET A 283 -8.60 -3.45 -1.01
N THR A 284 -8.51 -3.76 0.27
CA THR A 284 -7.59 -3.08 1.18
C THR A 284 -6.16 -3.57 0.95
N ALA A 285 -5.23 -2.65 0.90
CA ALA A 285 -3.80 -2.89 0.81
C ALA A 285 -3.03 -2.10 1.86
N VAL A 286 -1.89 -2.61 2.29
CA VAL A 286 -0.94 -1.92 3.17
C VAL A 286 0.29 -1.55 2.35
N VAL A 287 0.62 -0.28 2.34
CA VAL A 287 1.82 0.25 1.70
C VAL A 287 2.89 0.45 2.75
N GLN A 288 4.00 -0.26 2.61
CA GLN A 288 5.16 -0.20 3.49
C GLN A 288 6.23 0.69 2.84
N PHE A 289 6.59 1.72 3.55
CA PHE A 289 7.67 2.63 3.18
C PHE A 289 8.97 2.11 3.81
N ALA A 290 9.89 1.63 2.98
CA ALA A 290 11.22 1.24 3.41
C ALA A 290 12.21 2.35 3.06
N SER A 291 12.87 2.89 4.06
CA SER A 291 13.97 3.84 3.88
C SER A 291 15.29 3.12 4.08
N GLN A 292 16.24 3.32 3.18
CA GLN A 292 17.62 2.91 3.42
C GLN A 292 18.30 4.01 4.25
N THR A 293 18.71 3.65 5.47
CA THR A 293 19.53 4.54 6.28
C THR A 293 20.96 4.54 5.77
N ALA A 294 21.56 5.73 5.68
CA ALA A 294 22.95 5.89 5.20
C ALA A 294 23.95 5.18 6.12
N THR A 295 23.62 4.98 7.39
CA THR A 295 24.41 4.27 8.38
C THR A 295 23.66 3.04 8.89
N PRO A 296 24.32 1.86 8.95
CA PRO A 296 23.73 0.66 9.54
C PRO A 296 23.30 0.95 10.97
N GLN A 297 22.05 0.66 11.30
CA GLN A 297 21.52 0.83 12.65
C GLN A 297 21.37 -0.52 13.34
N ILE A 298 21.64 -0.54 14.62
CA ILE A 298 21.47 -1.74 15.46
C ILE A 298 20.16 -1.59 16.22
N LYS A 299 19.27 -2.58 16.07
CA LYS A 299 17.99 -2.63 16.76
C LYS A 299 18.05 -3.59 17.93
N VAL A 300 17.50 -3.18 19.08
CA VAL A 300 17.34 -4.03 20.27
C VAL A 300 15.91 -3.92 20.80
N PRO A 301 15.29 -5.01 21.29
CA PRO A 301 14.00 -4.93 21.97
C PRO A 301 14.05 -3.96 23.15
N LEU A 302 12.95 -3.24 23.40
CA LEU A 302 12.80 -2.35 24.56
C LEU A 302 13.15 -3.05 25.90
N THR A 303 12.88 -4.36 25.97
CA THR A 303 13.16 -5.18 27.16
C THR A 303 14.65 -5.41 27.43
N ALA A 304 15.54 -5.13 26.49
CA ALA A 304 16.99 -5.24 26.65
C ALA A 304 17.60 -4.03 27.34
N LEU A 305 16.87 -2.91 27.41
CA LEU A 305 17.37 -1.68 27.98
C LEU A 305 17.38 -1.76 29.51
N PHE A 306 18.54 -1.47 30.10
CA PHE A 306 18.71 -1.29 31.52
C PHE A 306 19.04 0.17 31.82
N ASN A 307 18.24 0.79 32.67
CA ASN A 307 18.45 2.18 33.09
C ASN A 307 18.94 2.24 34.53
N GLU A 308 20.13 2.78 34.73
CA GLU A 308 20.65 3.08 36.05
C GLU A 308 21.11 4.55 36.11
N LYS A 309 20.64 5.29 37.11
CA LYS A 309 21.02 6.70 37.37
C LYS A 309 20.95 7.60 36.10
N SER A 310 19.88 7.45 35.32
CA SER A 310 19.63 8.20 34.05
C SER A 310 20.57 7.85 32.89
N GLN A 311 21.34 6.76 33.01
CA GLN A 311 22.15 6.25 31.90
C GLN A 311 21.55 4.99 31.32
N SER A 312 21.30 5.00 30.01
CA SER A 312 20.82 3.85 29.26
C SER A 312 21.97 2.90 28.97
N SER A 313 21.80 1.62 29.30
CA SER A 313 22.83 0.59 29.13
C SER A 313 22.20 -0.73 28.67
N VAL A 314 22.99 -1.62 28.11
CA VAL A 314 22.58 -2.98 27.76
C VAL A 314 23.58 -3.99 28.32
N TRP A 315 23.11 -5.22 28.61
CA TRP A 315 23.95 -6.31 29.05
C TRP A 315 24.47 -7.10 27.84
N VAL A 316 25.76 -7.01 27.57
CA VAL A 316 26.46 -7.79 26.55
C VAL A 316 27.03 -9.06 27.18
N VAL A 317 26.84 -10.20 26.55
CA VAL A 317 27.42 -11.48 26.98
C VAL A 317 28.77 -11.66 26.32
N GLU A 318 29.84 -11.69 27.12
CA GLU A 318 31.21 -11.96 26.66
C GLU A 318 31.77 -13.14 27.47
N ASN A 319 32.25 -14.17 26.82
CA ASN A 319 32.83 -15.38 27.47
C ASN A 319 31.96 -16.01 28.58
N GLY A 320 30.64 -16.03 28.38
CA GLY A 320 29.68 -16.60 29.33
C GLY A 320 29.38 -15.73 30.56
N ALA A 321 29.87 -14.50 30.62
CA ALA A 321 29.58 -13.51 31.64
C ALA A 321 28.98 -12.24 31.07
N VAL A 322 28.18 -11.52 31.84
CA VAL A 322 27.54 -10.27 31.40
C VAL A 322 28.35 -9.05 31.78
N LYS A 323 28.44 -8.13 30.82
CA LYS A 323 29.09 -6.83 30.98
C LYS A 323 28.08 -5.73 30.66
N LEU A 324 27.97 -4.75 31.55
CA LEU A 324 27.14 -3.59 31.34
C LEU A 324 27.84 -2.62 30.40
N VAL A 325 27.18 -2.30 29.26
CA VAL A 325 27.73 -1.41 28.25
C VAL A 325 26.79 -0.22 28.10
N PRO A 326 27.27 1.02 28.32
CA PRO A 326 26.46 2.21 28.07
C PRO A 326 26.17 2.36 26.59
N VAL A 327 24.91 2.75 26.26
CA VAL A 327 24.45 2.90 24.90
C VAL A 327 23.76 4.24 24.73
N THR A 328 23.82 4.76 23.48
CA THR A 328 23.06 5.96 23.08
C THR A 328 21.87 5.52 22.27
N VAL A 329 20.66 5.88 22.74
CA VAL A 329 19.42 5.62 22.05
C VAL A 329 19.17 6.76 21.04
N GLY A 330 19.08 6.42 19.76
CA GLY A 330 18.83 7.37 18.67
C GLY A 330 17.35 7.52 18.33
N GLY A 331 16.50 6.56 18.77
CA GLY A 331 15.06 6.57 18.50
C GLY A 331 14.37 5.29 18.89
N VAL A 332 13.06 5.26 18.67
CA VAL A 332 12.20 4.08 18.92
C VAL A 332 11.54 3.70 17.59
N ALA A 333 11.63 2.43 17.22
CA ALA A 333 10.98 1.86 16.03
C ALA A 333 10.05 0.73 16.46
N GLY A 334 8.75 1.04 16.63
CA GLY A 334 7.77 0.07 17.15
C GLY A 334 8.12 -0.41 18.56
N ASN A 335 8.44 -1.70 18.70
CA ASN A 335 8.81 -2.35 19.97
C ASN A 335 10.33 -2.48 20.15
N GLU A 336 11.11 -1.83 19.29
CA GLU A 336 12.57 -1.87 19.27
C GLU A 336 13.18 -0.48 19.46
N LEU A 337 14.36 -0.43 20.04
CA LEU A 337 15.19 0.77 20.18
C LEU A 337 16.28 0.76 19.12
N LEU A 338 16.49 1.90 18.50
CA LEU A 338 17.61 2.15 17.60
C LEU A 338 18.80 2.63 18.42
N LEU A 339 19.91 1.88 18.38
CA LEU A 339 21.14 2.26 19.06
C LEU A 339 22.11 2.91 18.07
N THR A 340 22.58 4.11 18.39
CA THR A 340 23.54 4.87 17.59
C THR A 340 24.99 4.62 18.01
N SER A 341 25.20 4.19 19.28
CA SER A 341 26.54 3.87 19.77
C SER A 341 26.49 2.94 20.99
N GLY A 342 27.62 2.33 21.31
CA GLY A 342 27.84 1.48 22.50
C GLY A 342 27.97 -0.01 22.18
N VAL A 343 27.31 -0.51 21.13
CA VAL A 343 27.36 -1.94 20.72
C VAL A 343 27.70 -2.09 19.24
N LYS A 344 28.12 -3.30 18.86
CA LYS A 344 28.45 -3.66 17.49
C LYS A 344 27.61 -4.86 17.03
N ALA A 345 27.39 -4.95 15.72
CA ALA A 345 26.78 -6.14 15.13
C ALA A 345 27.61 -7.40 15.46
N GLY A 346 26.93 -8.52 15.70
CA GLY A 346 27.56 -9.78 16.12
C GLY A 346 27.70 -9.94 17.64
N GLN A 347 27.49 -8.90 18.46
CA GLN A 347 27.45 -9.04 19.91
C GLN A 347 26.16 -9.65 20.39
N THR A 348 26.23 -10.45 21.46
CA THR A 348 25.06 -11.06 22.09
C THR A 348 24.58 -10.19 23.25
N VAL A 349 23.32 -9.74 23.17
CA VAL A 349 22.69 -8.86 24.16
C VAL A 349 21.55 -9.57 24.87
N VAL A 350 21.48 -9.41 26.21
CA VAL A 350 20.40 -9.97 27.02
C VAL A 350 19.12 -9.20 26.80
N THR A 351 18.01 -9.92 26.54
CA THR A 351 16.69 -9.34 26.29
C THR A 351 15.67 -9.58 27.39
N ALA A 352 15.95 -10.55 28.31
CA ALA A 352 15.11 -10.80 29.47
C ALA A 352 15.94 -11.13 30.71
N GLY A 353 15.50 -10.60 31.86
CA GLY A 353 16.21 -10.75 33.13
C GLY A 353 17.18 -9.61 33.44
N VAL A 354 17.21 -8.56 32.65
CA VAL A 354 18.17 -7.44 32.69
C VAL A 354 18.30 -6.76 34.09
N ASN A 355 17.18 -6.64 34.83
CA ASN A 355 17.15 -5.94 36.13
C ASN A 355 17.74 -6.74 37.30
N LEU A 356 18.05 -8.02 37.11
CA LEU A 356 18.51 -8.93 38.14
C LEU A 356 19.98 -9.30 37.97
N LEU A 357 20.64 -8.79 36.94
CA LEU A 357 22.03 -9.10 36.65
C LEU A 357 23.02 -8.17 37.37
N LYS A 358 24.20 -8.71 37.64
CA LYS A 358 25.31 -7.95 38.20
C LYS A 358 26.50 -7.98 37.22
N PRO A 359 27.32 -6.93 37.16
CA PRO A 359 28.51 -6.92 36.31
C PRO A 359 29.42 -8.13 36.60
N GLY A 360 29.84 -8.84 35.56
CA GLY A 360 30.70 -10.04 35.65
C GLY A 360 29.98 -11.34 36.05
N GLN A 361 28.66 -11.32 36.25
CA GLN A 361 27.88 -12.52 36.56
C GLN A 361 27.87 -13.52 35.41
N LYS A 362 28.11 -14.80 35.71
CA LYS A 362 27.99 -15.88 34.72
C LYS A 362 26.54 -16.14 34.39
N VAL A 363 26.25 -16.31 33.10
CA VAL A 363 24.91 -16.55 32.58
C VAL A 363 24.88 -17.73 31.63
N THR A 364 23.72 -18.40 31.57
CA THR A 364 23.41 -19.42 30.58
C THR A 364 22.31 -18.87 29.66
N ILE A 365 22.55 -18.89 28.34
CA ILE A 365 21.59 -18.39 27.35
C ILE A 365 20.50 -19.46 27.13
N LEU A 366 19.25 -19.11 27.45
CA LEU A 366 18.10 -19.97 27.17
C LEU A 366 17.77 -19.90 25.67
N GLY A 367 17.74 -21.08 25.03
CA GLY A 367 17.37 -21.18 23.60
C GLY A 367 18.53 -21.13 22.60
N ALA A 368 19.80 -21.19 23.06
CA ALA A 368 20.95 -21.30 22.17
C ALA A 368 20.93 -22.59 21.33
N ASP A 369 20.22 -23.62 21.80
CA ASP A 369 20.13 -24.93 21.09
C ASP A 369 19.17 -24.94 19.90
N LEU A 370 18.35 -23.89 19.68
CA LEU A 370 17.40 -23.81 18.55
C LEU A 370 17.95 -23.06 17.32
N ALA A 371 19.08 -22.38 17.45
CA ALA A 371 19.68 -21.62 16.33
C ALA A 371 20.79 -22.38 15.58
N SER A 372 21.14 -23.61 15.99
CA SER A 372 22.22 -24.40 15.38
C SER A 372 21.74 -25.66 14.64
N GLN A 373 20.45 -25.79 14.32
CA GLN A 373 20.01 -26.78 13.34
C GLN A 373 20.00 -26.15 11.94
N PRO A 374 20.90 -26.61 11.03
CA PRO A 374 20.73 -26.28 9.63
C PRO A 374 19.44 -26.94 9.12
N ASP A 375 18.66 -26.20 8.35
CA ASP A 375 17.46 -26.67 7.64
C ASP A 375 17.78 -27.95 6.85
N VAL A 376 17.47 -29.10 7.44
CA VAL A 376 17.41 -30.39 6.77
C VAL A 376 15.93 -30.73 6.56
N ALA A 377 15.33 -30.05 5.60
CA ALA A 377 14.01 -30.45 5.11
C ALA A 377 13.85 -30.09 3.64
N ALA A 378 14.66 -30.71 2.80
CA ALA A 378 14.34 -30.89 1.38
C ALA A 378 14.91 -32.28 0.93
N ALA A 379 14.42 -33.33 1.55
CA ALA A 379 14.56 -34.67 0.99
C ALA A 379 13.27 -35.04 0.26
N SER A 380 13.37 -35.01 -1.04
CA SER A 380 12.42 -35.52 -2.02
C SER A 380 11.81 -36.86 -1.63
N VAL A 381 10.49 -36.90 -1.47
CA VAL A 381 9.73 -38.14 -1.57
C VAL A 381 9.30 -38.28 -3.03
N SER A 382 10.07 -39.04 -3.78
CA SER A 382 9.64 -39.63 -5.03
C SER A 382 8.72 -40.82 -4.69
N VAL A 383 7.41 -40.68 -4.88
CA VAL A 383 6.47 -41.76 -4.93
C VAL A 383 6.38 -42.25 -6.37
N GLY A 384 6.90 -43.45 -6.59
CA GLY A 384 6.82 -44.14 -7.86
C GLY A 384 5.39 -44.49 -8.26
N ALA A 385 5.10 -44.23 -9.52
CA ALA A 385 3.95 -44.77 -10.21
C ALA A 385 4.17 -46.27 -10.44
N ALA A 386 3.21 -47.06 -9.99
CA ALA A 386 3.00 -48.42 -10.49
C ALA A 386 1.50 -48.76 -10.50
N LYS A 387 1.05 -49.03 -11.74
CA LYS A 387 -0.21 -49.62 -12.21
C LYS A 387 -1.45 -48.78 -12.22
#